data_5c6fe74ed50e146c8e83560641189980
#
_entry.id   5c6fe74ed50e146c8e83560641189980
#
_cell.length_a   1.000
_cell.length_b   1.000
_cell.length_c   1.000
_cell.angle_alpha   90.00
_cell.angle_beta   90.00
_cell.angle_gamma   90.00
#
_symmetry.space_group_name_H-M   'P 1'
#
loop_
_entity.id
_entity.type
_entity.pdbx_description
1 polymer ?
#
loop_
_entity_poly.entity_id
_entity_poly.type
_entity_poly.pdbx_seq_one_letter_code
_entity_poly.pdbx_strand_id
1 'polypeptide(L)' 'MEIYPGVSMDPAVRFGKPCLTSTRLDVATVLGAIAAGDSLESVSESYGITGDQVRAALGYGAHLAAHVPPAVAKV' A
#
# COMPACT_ATOMS: atom_id res chain seq x y z
N MET A 1 -12.14 1.60 8.21
CA MET A 1 -12.97 1.76 7.01
C MET A 1 -12.17 1.46 5.76
N GLU A 2 -12.69 0.61 4.93
CA GLU A 2 -12.01 0.26 3.68
C GLU A 2 -12.09 1.43 2.70
N ILE A 3 -10.94 1.83 2.18
CA ILE A 3 -10.84 2.97 1.26
C ILE A 3 -10.46 2.54 -0.15
N TYR A 4 -10.05 1.30 -0.30
CA TYR A 4 -9.67 0.68 -1.58
C TYR A 4 -9.75 -0.82 -1.33
N PRO A 5 -10.10 -1.64 -2.32
CA PRO A 5 -10.18 -3.08 -2.07
C PRO A 5 -8.91 -3.61 -1.41
N GLY A 6 -9.04 -4.09 -0.18
CA GLY A 6 -7.94 -4.64 0.60
C GLY A 6 -7.13 -3.63 1.40
N VAL A 7 -7.49 -2.34 1.36
CA VAL A 7 -6.78 -1.30 2.11
C VAL A 7 -7.77 -0.51 2.96
N SER A 8 -7.44 -0.32 4.23
CA SER A 8 -8.32 0.35 5.18
C SER A 8 -7.57 1.42 5.96
N MET A 9 -8.31 2.39 6.43
CA MET A 9 -7.79 3.41 7.35
C MET A 9 -8.62 3.38 8.61
N ASP A 10 -7.96 3.38 9.77
CA ASP A 10 -8.60 3.40 11.07
C ASP A 10 -7.72 4.25 11.97
N PRO A 11 -8.26 5.34 12.55
CA PRO A 11 -7.45 6.21 13.42
C PRO A 11 -6.78 5.47 14.57
N ALA A 12 -7.34 4.36 15.00
CA ALA A 12 -6.78 3.56 16.09
C ALA A 12 -5.67 2.63 15.63
N VAL A 13 -5.43 2.51 14.32
CA VAL A 13 -4.41 1.64 13.76
C VAL A 13 -3.41 2.49 12.99
N ARG A 14 -2.15 2.46 13.44
CA ARG A 14 -1.06 3.19 12.78
C ARG A 14 -1.41 4.65 12.54
N PHE A 15 -2.12 5.27 13.49
CA PHE A 15 -2.47 6.69 13.43
C PHE A 15 -3.28 7.05 12.18
N GLY A 16 -4.07 6.13 11.68
CA GLY A 16 -4.91 6.38 10.50
C GLY A 16 -4.21 6.21 9.18
N LYS A 17 -2.97 5.72 9.16
CA LYS A 17 -2.29 5.44 7.89
C LYS A 17 -2.98 4.29 7.16
N PRO A 18 -2.98 4.31 5.82
CA PRO A 18 -3.53 3.19 5.07
C PRO A 18 -2.79 1.90 5.39
N CYS A 19 -3.54 0.88 5.79
CA CYS A 19 -3.00 -0.44 6.11
C CYS A 19 -3.72 -1.49 5.30
N LEU A 20 -3.08 -2.63 5.12
CA LEU A 20 -3.78 -3.78 4.56
C LEU A 20 -4.90 -4.16 5.52
N THR A 21 -6.09 -4.37 4.97
CA THR A 21 -7.29 -4.66 5.77
C THR A 21 -7.04 -5.84 6.71
N SER A 22 -7.51 -5.69 7.93
CA SER A 22 -7.38 -6.70 9.00
C SER A 22 -5.94 -6.92 9.45
N THR A 23 -5.03 -6.01 9.15
CA THR A 23 -3.66 -6.06 9.61
C THR A 23 -3.27 -4.71 10.20
N ARG A 24 -2.08 -4.68 10.83
CA ARG A 24 -1.49 -3.42 11.25
C ARG A 24 -0.32 -3.04 10.35
N LEU A 25 -0.23 -3.69 9.20
CA LEU A 25 0.88 -3.45 8.26
C LEU A 25 0.47 -2.34 7.30
N ASP A 26 1.15 -1.21 7.39
CA ASP A 26 0.83 -0.09 6.52
C ASP A 26 1.33 -0.30 5.09
N VAL A 27 0.56 0.22 4.17
CA VAL A 27 0.83 0.07 2.74
C VAL A 27 2.21 0.64 2.37
N ALA A 28 2.59 1.75 3.01
CA ALA A 28 3.88 2.38 2.72
C ALA A 28 5.06 1.43 2.95
N THR A 29 4.97 0.60 4.00
CA THR A 29 6.03 -0.37 4.29
C THR A 29 6.15 -1.39 3.17
N VAL A 30 5.01 -1.89 2.69
CA VAL A 30 4.99 -2.87 1.60
C VAL A 30 5.55 -2.25 0.32
N LEU A 31 5.09 -1.06 -0.02
CA LEU A 31 5.56 -0.37 -1.22
C LEU A 31 7.05 -0.06 -1.13
N GLY A 32 7.50 0.34 0.06
CA GLY A 32 8.91 0.64 0.28
C GLY A 32 9.80 -0.57 0.06
N ALA A 33 9.35 -1.75 0.52
CA ALA A 33 10.11 -2.99 0.32
C ALA A 33 10.24 -3.33 -1.16
N ILE A 34 9.14 -3.19 -1.90
CA ILE A 34 9.16 -3.44 -3.34
C ILE A 34 10.09 -2.43 -4.03
N ALA A 35 9.99 -1.17 -3.64
CA ALA A 35 10.84 -0.12 -4.22
C ALA A 35 12.32 -0.37 -3.94
N ALA A 36 12.63 -1.02 -2.82
CA ALA A 36 14.01 -1.36 -2.46
C ALA A 36 14.54 -2.57 -3.23
N GLY A 37 13.69 -3.23 -4.02
CA GLY A 37 14.12 -4.34 -4.86
C GLY A 37 13.63 -5.70 -4.41
N ASP A 38 12.84 -5.78 -3.34
CA ASP A 38 12.29 -7.06 -2.88
C ASP A 38 11.24 -7.55 -3.88
N SER A 39 11.19 -8.86 -4.08
CA SER A 39 10.17 -9.46 -4.92
C SER A 39 8.85 -9.53 -4.17
N LEU A 40 7.75 -9.67 -4.91
CA LEU A 40 6.42 -9.85 -4.30
C LEU A 40 6.44 -11.04 -3.37
N GLU A 41 7.09 -12.12 -3.79
CA GLU A 41 7.17 -13.35 -3.03
C GLU A 41 7.93 -13.14 -1.71
N SER A 42 9.04 -12.43 -1.79
CA SER A 42 9.85 -12.13 -0.62
C SER A 42 9.08 -11.28 0.39
N VAL A 43 8.34 -10.28 -0.09
CA VAL A 43 7.53 -9.43 0.78
C VAL A 43 6.42 -10.24 1.43
N SER A 44 5.75 -11.09 0.65
CA SER A 44 4.70 -11.96 1.16
C SER A 44 5.22 -12.81 2.31
N GLU A 45 6.38 -13.41 2.14
CA GLU A 45 6.98 -14.27 3.16
C GLU A 45 7.45 -13.47 4.37
N SER A 46 8.11 -12.34 4.13
CA SER A 46 8.69 -11.55 5.22
C SER A 46 7.63 -10.99 6.16
N TYR A 47 6.49 -10.60 5.63
CA TYR A 47 5.45 -9.96 6.41
C TYR A 47 4.28 -10.89 6.73
N GLY A 48 4.32 -12.13 6.25
CA GLY A 48 3.25 -13.09 6.52
C GLY A 48 1.92 -12.69 5.89
N ILE A 49 1.97 -12.12 4.71
CA ILE A 49 0.78 -11.71 3.96
C ILE A 49 0.70 -12.49 2.65
N THR A 50 -0.47 -12.48 2.04
CA THR A 50 -0.67 -13.20 0.78
C THR A 50 -0.21 -12.36 -0.41
N GLY A 51 0.00 -13.02 -1.54
CA GLY A 51 0.31 -12.31 -2.78
C GLY A 51 -0.79 -11.33 -3.16
N ASP A 52 -2.05 -11.69 -2.90
CA ASP A 52 -3.17 -10.79 -3.17
C ASP A 52 -3.10 -9.55 -2.31
N GLN A 53 -2.67 -9.69 -1.05
CA GLN A 53 -2.50 -8.54 -0.18
C GLN A 53 -1.37 -7.63 -0.66
N VAL A 54 -0.29 -8.21 -1.16
CA VAL A 54 0.80 -7.42 -1.74
C VAL A 54 0.28 -6.65 -2.95
N ARG A 55 -0.50 -7.31 -3.80
CA ARG A 55 -1.07 -6.66 -4.98
C ARG A 55 -2.05 -5.56 -4.61
N ALA A 56 -2.80 -5.73 -3.51
CA ALA A 56 -3.71 -4.69 -3.03
C ALA A 56 -2.91 -3.43 -2.67
N ALA A 57 -1.77 -3.60 -2.02
CA ALA A 57 -0.91 -2.47 -1.69
C ALA A 57 -0.40 -1.77 -2.95
N LEU A 58 0.06 -2.54 -3.93
CA LEU A 58 0.54 -1.99 -5.20
C LEU A 58 -0.58 -1.28 -5.95
N GLY A 59 -1.77 -1.89 -5.99
CA GLY A 59 -2.92 -1.31 -6.65
C GLY A 59 -3.34 0.00 -6.02
N TYR A 60 -3.29 0.08 -4.69
CA TYR A 60 -3.61 1.31 -4.00
C TYR A 60 -2.58 2.40 -4.33
N GLY A 61 -1.30 2.05 -4.37
CA GLY A 61 -0.26 3.00 -4.79
C GLY A 61 -0.50 3.53 -6.20
N ALA A 62 -0.85 2.64 -7.12
CA ALA A 62 -1.17 3.05 -8.48
C ALA A 62 -2.40 3.94 -8.53
N HIS A 63 -3.42 3.62 -7.71
CA HIS A 63 -4.63 4.42 -7.61
C HIS A 63 -4.32 5.83 -7.15
N LEU A 64 -3.49 5.96 -6.11
CA LEU A 64 -3.09 7.27 -5.62
C LEU A 64 -2.35 8.07 -6.67
N ALA A 65 -1.41 7.45 -7.36
CA ALA A 65 -0.63 8.12 -8.40
C ALA A 65 -1.53 8.61 -9.53
N ALA A 66 -2.54 7.82 -9.89
CA ALA A 66 -3.45 8.18 -10.97
C ALA A 66 -4.39 9.32 -10.59
N HIS A 67 -4.57 9.56 -9.29
CA HIS A 67 -5.51 10.56 -8.80
C HIS A 67 -4.83 11.83 -8.28
N VAL A 68 -3.52 11.90 -8.39
CA VAL A 68 -2.80 13.14 -8.09
C VAL A 68 -2.99 14.09 -9.26
N PRO A 69 -3.33 15.35 -9.00
CA PRO A 69 -3.47 16.31 -10.10
C PRO A 69 -2.18 16.41 -10.90
N PRO A 70 -2.28 16.50 -12.22
CA PRO A 70 -1.07 16.63 -13.03
C PRO A 70 -0.29 17.88 -12.62
N ALA A 71 1.01 17.74 -12.55
CA ALA A 71 1.85 18.90 -12.28
C ALA A 71 1.78 19.82 -13.49
N VAL A 72 1.61 21.10 -13.24
CA VAL A 72 1.67 22.08 -14.31
C VAL A 72 3.12 22.20 -14.74
N ALA A 73 3.37 21.89 -15.98
CA ALA A 73 4.73 21.96 -16.49
C ALA A 73 5.22 23.40 -16.48
N LYS A 74 6.29 23.61 -15.78
CA LYS A 74 6.93 24.92 -15.71
C LYS A 74 8.15 24.88 -16.58
N VAL A 75 7.90 24.75 -17.75
CA VAL A 75 9.02 24.61 -18.69
C VAL A 75 9.25 25.86 -19.45
#